data_57ff4bea4d68a1f91b847c816ba7eee5
#
_entry.id   57ff4bea4d68a1f91b847c816ba7eee5
#
_cell.length_a   1.000
_cell.length_b   1.000
_cell.length_c   1.000
_cell.angle_alpha   90.00
_cell.angle_beta   90.00
_cell.angle_gamma   90.00
#
_symmetry.space_group_name_H-M   'P 1'
#
loop_
_entity.id
_entity.type
_entity.pdbx_description
1 polymer ?
#
loop_
_entity_poly.entity_id
_entity_poly.type
_entity_poly.pdbx_seq_one_letter_code
_entity_poly.pdbx_strand_id
1 'polypeptide(L)'
;RDADELRAALRVELPDVVIVDVRMPPTHTDEGLRAAVELRAAYPGLGVLVLSQYVEVGLAMTLLADSAEGVGYLLKDRISDVPDFVGAVRRVATGGSAVDPVIVSTLLARRRRDDPLDRLTPREREVLELMAAGTSNQGIADRLVITLRAVEKYVSSIFGKLGLPATGSESRRVLAVLLFLRS
;
A
#
# COMPACT_ATOMS: atom_id res chain seq x y z
N ARG A 1 -20.93 -19.42 -8.65
CA ARG A 1 -19.99 -20.21 -7.83
C ARG A 1 -19.53 -19.32 -6.70
N ASP A 2 -19.26 -19.90 -5.53
CA ASP A 2 -18.81 -19.20 -4.34
C ASP A 2 -17.34 -19.52 -3.99
N ALA A 3 -16.82 -18.94 -2.91
CA ALA A 3 -15.44 -19.14 -2.49
C ALA A 3 -15.15 -20.57 -2.04
N ASP A 4 -16.15 -21.30 -1.48
CA ASP A 4 -15.97 -22.67 -1.02
C ASP A 4 -15.91 -23.65 -2.19
N GLU A 5 -16.76 -23.46 -3.20
CA GLU A 5 -16.68 -24.21 -4.46
C GLU A 5 -15.33 -23.98 -5.17
N LEU A 6 -14.81 -22.75 -5.15
CA LEU A 6 -13.49 -22.43 -5.70
C LEU A 6 -12.39 -23.20 -4.97
N ARG A 7 -12.38 -23.18 -3.64
CA ARG A 7 -11.41 -23.92 -2.82
C ARG A 7 -11.52 -25.44 -3.04
N ALA A 8 -12.73 -25.96 -3.18
CA ALA A 8 -12.95 -27.38 -3.46
C ALA A 8 -12.40 -27.79 -4.84
N ALA A 9 -12.61 -26.97 -5.87
CA ALA A 9 -12.08 -27.21 -7.21
C ALA A 9 -10.54 -27.25 -7.24
N LEU A 10 -9.89 -26.32 -6.54
CA LEU A 10 -8.42 -26.23 -6.47
C LEU A 10 -7.76 -27.40 -5.72
N ARG A 11 -8.50 -28.11 -4.86
CA ARG A 11 -8.01 -29.35 -4.23
C ARG A 11 -7.98 -30.54 -5.17
N VAL A 12 -8.79 -30.50 -6.23
CA VAL A 12 -8.87 -31.56 -7.23
C VAL A 12 -7.81 -31.36 -8.31
N GLU A 13 -7.69 -30.13 -8.80
CA GLU A 13 -6.74 -29.75 -9.85
C GLU A 13 -6.30 -28.31 -9.66
N LEU A 14 -4.99 -28.08 -9.71
CA LEU A 14 -4.41 -26.75 -9.58
C LEU A 14 -4.14 -26.16 -10.97
N PRO A 15 -4.88 -25.13 -11.40
CA PRO A 15 -4.63 -24.47 -12.68
C PRO A 15 -3.45 -23.50 -12.59
N ASP A 16 -2.96 -23.02 -13.74
CA ASP A 16 -1.94 -21.97 -13.80
C ASP A 16 -2.46 -20.62 -13.29
N VAL A 17 -3.77 -20.36 -13.44
CA VAL A 17 -4.41 -19.10 -13.02
C VAL A 17 -5.86 -19.31 -12.63
N VAL A 18 -6.30 -18.60 -11.61
CA VAL A 18 -7.71 -18.46 -11.23
C VAL A 18 -8.21 -17.06 -11.51
N ILE A 19 -9.45 -16.95 -11.97
CA ILE A 19 -10.14 -15.68 -12.18
C ILE A 19 -11.24 -15.59 -11.13
N VAL A 20 -11.20 -14.53 -10.32
CA VAL A 20 -12.05 -14.37 -9.15
C VAL A 20 -12.80 -13.05 -9.25
N ASP A 21 -14.12 -13.07 -9.14
CA ASP A 21 -14.91 -11.86 -8.94
C ASP A 21 -14.79 -11.41 -7.48
N VAL A 22 -14.57 -10.12 -7.22
CA VAL A 22 -14.55 -9.59 -5.85
C VAL A 22 -15.83 -9.95 -5.11
N ARG A 23 -16.97 -9.76 -5.76
CA ARG A 23 -18.30 -9.95 -5.17
C ARG A 23 -18.88 -11.31 -5.50
N MET A 24 -18.64 -12.27 -4.64
CA MET A 24 -19.21 -13.61 -4.73
C MET A 24 -20.23 -13.88 -3.66
N PRO A 25 -21.13 -14.87 -3.83
CA PRO A 25 -21.98 -15.33 -2.75
C PRO A 25 -21.18 -15.74 -1.50
N PRO A 26 -21.73 -15.68 -0.27
CA PRO A 26 -23.15 -15.41 0.02
C PRO A 26 -23.52 -13.93 0.17
N THR A 27 -22.58 -13.03 0.54
CA THR A 27 -22.93 -11.65 0.88
C THR A 27 -22.73 -10.67 -0.26
N HIS A 28 -21.99 -11.07 -1.30
CA HIS A 28 -21.63 -10.23 -2.47
C HIS A 28 -20.86 -8.95 -2.07
N THR A 29 -20.01 -9.05 -1.06
CA THR A 29 -19.15 -7.94 -0.62
C THR A 29 -17.71 -8.08 -1.10
N ASP A 30 -16.89 -8.84 -0.39
CA ASP A 30 -15.45 -8.99 -0.62
C ASP A 30 -14.96 -10.44 -0.57
N GLU A 31 -15.88 -11.41 -0.61
CA GLU A 31 -15.55 -12.84 -0.45
C GLU A 31 -14.52 -13.32 -1.46
N GLY A 32 -14.68 -12.91 -2.71
CA GLY A 32 -13.74 -13.31 -3.76
C GLY A 32 -12.35 -12.78 -3.54
N LEU A 33 -12.24 -11.56 -3.03
CA LEU A 33 -10.94 -10.98 -2.79
C LEU A 33 -10.26 -11.57 -1.56
N ARG A 34 -11.03 -11.88 -0.50
CA ARG A 34 -10.50 -12.66 0.64
C ARG A 34 -10.02 -14.03 0.19
N ALA A 35 -10.80 -14.72 -0.63
CA ALA A 35 -10.40 -15.99 -1.23
C ALA A 35 -9.10 -15.84 -2.06
N ALA A 36 -8.98 -14.77 -2.85
CA ALA A 36 -7.77 -14.49 -3.62
C ALA A 36 -6.52 -14.32 -2.75
N VAL A 37 -6.62 -13.60 -1.63
CA VAL A 37 -5.51 -13.43 -0.66
C VAL A 37 -5.14 -14.77 -0.01
N GLU A 38 -6.13 -15.55 0.44
CA GLU A 38 -5.91 -16.88 1.02
C GLU A 38 -5.26 -17.84 0.02
N LEU A 39 -5.72 -17.84 -1.24
CA LEU A 39 -5.18 -18.71 -2.29
C LEU A 39 -3.72 -18.38 -2.59
N ARG A 40 -3.34 -17.11 -2.62
CA ARG A 40 -1.95 -16.72 -2.81
C ARG A 40 -1.04 -17.20 -1.69
N ALA A 41 -1.53 -17.11 -0.44
CA ALA A 41 -0.77 -17.62 0.71
C ALA A 41 -0.64 -19.15 0.69
N ALA A 42 -1.70 -19.85 0.26
CA ALA A 42 -1.72 -21.32 0.21
C ALA A 42 -0.98 -21.89 -1.01
N TYR A 43 -0.98 -21.18 -2.14
CA TYR A 43 -0.43 -21.63 -3.43
C TYR A 43 0.43 -20.52 -4.06
N PRO A 44 1.70 -20.33 -3.63
CA PRO A 44 2.53 -19.21 -4.08
C PRO A 44 2.81 -19.16 -5.59
N GLY A 45 2.68 -20.29 -6.31
CA GLY A 45 2.84 -20.39 -7.77
C GLY A 45 1.56 -20.16 -8.56
N LEU A 46 0.40 -20.06 -7.91
CA LEU A 46 -0.89 -19.89 -8.56
C LEU A 46 -1.08 -18.43 -9.00
N GLY A 47 -1.34 -18.20 -10.29
CA GLY A 47 -1.77 -16.92 -10.79
C GLY A 47 -3.18 -16.58 -10.30
N VAL A 48 -3.37 -15.35 -9.79
CA VAL A 48 -4.68 -14.89 -9.28
C VAL A 48 -5.06 -13.59 -9.98
N LEU A 49 -6.10 -13.65 -10.84
CA LEU A 49 -6.67 -12.49 -11.53
C LEU A 49 -8.01 -12.10 -10.89
N VAL A 50 -8.05 -10.97 -10.24
CA VAL A 50 -9.26 -10.43 -9.62
C VAL A 50 -9.99 -9.51 -10.58
N LEU A 51 -11.29 -9.71 -10.70
CA LEU A 51 -12.20 -8.83 -11.44
C LEU A 51 -13.07 -8.04 -10.48
N SER A 52 -13.09 -6.72 -10.62
CA SER A 52 -13.89 -5.84 -9.77
C SER A 52 -14.71 -4.86 -10.60
N GLN A 53 -15.88 -4.49 -10.11
CA GLN A 53 -16.66 -3.40 -10.68
C GLN A 53 -16.20 -2.03 -10.19
N TYR A 54 -15.56 -1.97 -9.01
CA TYR A 54 -15.10 -0.73 -8.39
C TYR A 54 -13.66 -0.86 -7.89
N VAL A 55 -13.00 0.29 -7.68
CA VAL A 55 -11.66 0.34 -7.08
C VAL A 55 -11.77 0.15 -5.57
N GLU A 56 -11.45 -1.04 -5.08
CA GLU A 56 -11.41 -1.36 -3.64
C GLU A 56 -9.98 -1.29 -3.13
N VAL A 57 -9.53 -0.07 -2.81
CA VAL A 57 -8.12 0.26 -2.55
C VAL A 57 -7.53 -0.54 -1.40
N GLY A 58 -8.27 -0.71 -0.29
CA GLY A 58 -7.77 -1.43 0.90
C GLY A 58 -7.43 -2.88 0.59
N LEU A 59 -8.29 -3.53 -0.16
CA LEU A 59 -8.16 -4.93 -0.54
C LEU A 59 -7.12 -5.13 -1.66
N ALA A 60 -7.04 -4.20 -2.63
CA ALA A 60 -5.99 -4.20 -3.64
C ALA A 60 -4.60 -4.05 -2.99
N MET A 61 -4.47 -3.21 -1.96
CA MET A 61 -3.23 -3.10 -1.17
C MET A 61 -2.85 -4.42 -0.52
N THR A 62 -3.80 -5.13 0.10
CA THR A 62 -3.54 -6.43 0.73
C THR A 62 -3.11 -7.47 -0.30
N LEU A 63 -3.76 -7.50 -1.46
CA LEU A 63 -3.45 -8.45 -2.53
C LEU A 63 -2.05 -8.22 -3.14
N LEU A 64 -1.59 -6.97 -3.20
CA LEU A 64 -0.33 -6.54 -3.82
C LEU A 64 0.79 -6.28 -2.79
N ALA A 65 0.53 -6.45 -1.48
CA ALA A 65 1.43 -6.04 -0.40
C ALA A 65 2.80 -6.73 -0.46
N ASP A 66 2.81 -8.06 -0.67
CA ASP A 66 4.03 -8.86 -0.61
C ASP A 66 4.74 -8.91 -1.97
N SER A 67 3.99 -9.09 -3.05
CA SER A 67 4.49 -9.12 -4.42
C SER A 67 3.35 -8.91 -5.42
N ALA A 68 3.64 -8.30 -6.55
CA ALA A 68 2.74 -8.22 -7.70
C ALA A 68 2.88 -9.41 -8.66
N GLU A 69 3.84 -10.32 -8.44
CA GLU A 69 4.06 -11.51 -9.27
C GLU A 69 2.86 -12.45 -9.21
N GLY A 70 2.42 -12.91 -10.37
CA GLY A 70 1.24 -13.78 -10.51
C GLY A 70 -0.07 -13.10 -10.10
N VAL A 71 -0.13 -11.76 -10.06
CA VAL A 71 -1.32 -11.02 -9.65
C VAL A 71 -1.90 -10.18 -10.77
N GLY A 72 -3.22 -10.30 -10.94
CA GLY A 72 -3.99 -9.38 -11.75
C GLY A 72 -5.11 -8.73 -10.94
N TYR A 73 -5.38 -7.47 -11.22
CA TYR A 73 -6.54 -6.74 -10.71
C TYR A 73 -7.08 -5.84 -11.82
N LEU A 74 -8.20 -6.22 -12.40
CA LEU A 74 -8.83 -5.51 -13.52
C LEU A 74 -10.22 -4.99 -13.14
N LEU A 75 -10.55 -3.82 -13.66
CA LEU A 75 -11.91 -3.27 -13.57
C LEU A 75 -12.74 -3.79 -14.72
N LYS A 76 -13.92 -4.40 -14.41
CA LYS A 76 -14.81 -5.01 -15.42
C LYS A 76 -15.21 -4.02 -16.52
N ASP A 77 -15.49 -2.76 -16.16
CA ASP A 77 -15.92 -1.72 -17.09
C ASP A 77 -14.79 -1.24 -18.02
N ARG A 78 -13.56 -1.64 -17.74
CA ARG A 78 -12.37 -1.26 -18.50
C ARG A 78 -11.78 -2.39 -19.32
N ILE A 79 -12.39 -3.57 -19.27
CA ILE A 79 -12.05 -4.68 -20.18
C ILE A 79 -12.69 -4.37 -21.52
N SER A 80 -11.93 -3.71 -22.41
CA SER A 80 -12.44 -3.19 -23.68
C SER A 80 -12.60 -4.25 -24.74
N ASP A 81 -11.73 -5.26 -24.73
CA ASP A 81 -11.80 -6.36 -25.69
C ASP A 81 -11.30 -7.70 -25.13
N VAL A 82 -11.65 -8.78 -25.83
CA VAL A 82 -11.26 -10.14 -25.46
C VAL A 82 -9.76 -10.39 -25.59
N PRO A 83 -9.05 -9.94 -26.64
CA PRO A 83 -7.60 -10.10 -26.77
C PRO A 83 -6.82 -9.51 -25.60
N ASP A 84 -7.15 -8.30 -25.14
CA ASP A 84 -6.49 -7.65 -23.99
C ASP A 84 -6.72 -8.44 -22.69
N PHE A 85 -7.95 -8.92 -22.49
CA PHE A 85 -8.26 -9.75 -21.34
C PHE A 85 -7.49 -11.08 -21.35
N VAL A 86 -7.47 -11.77 -22.48
CA VAL A 86 -6.69 -13.01 -22.64
C VAL A 86 -5.20 -12.76 -22.45
N GLY A 87 -4.68 -11.63 -22.93
CA GLY A 87 -3.31 -11.19 -22.69
C GLY A 87 -3.00 -11.01 -21.21
N ALA A 88 -3.92 -10.39 -20.45
CA ALA A 88 -3.79 -10.24 -18.99
C ALA A 88 -3.80 -11.60 -18.27
N VAL A 89 -4.72 -12.48 -18.62
CA VAL A 89 -4.80 -13.86 -18.08
C VAL A 89 -3.48 -14.61 -18.30
N ARG A 90 -2.93 -14.58 -19.52
CA ARG A 90 -1.65 -15.25 -19.85
C ARG A 90 -0.48 -14.66 -19.06
N ARG A 91 -0.40 -13.32 -18.93
CA ARG A 91 0.66 -12.68 -18.13
C ARG A 91 0.63 -13.15 -16.68
N VAL A 92 -0.56 -13.18 -16.07
CA VAL A 92 -0.73 -13.62 -14.68
C VAL A 92 -0.42 -15.11 -14.53
N ALA A 93 -0.86 -15.95 -15.45
CA ALA A 93 -0.58 -17.38 -15.46
C ALA A 93 0.93 -17.71 -15.54
N THR A 94 1.72 -16.83 -16.15
CA THR A 94 3.19 -16.99 -16.27
C THR A 94 3.98 -16.25 -15.20
N GLY A 95 3.33 -15.83 -14.10
CA GLY A 95 3.98 -15.12 -12.99
C GLY A 95 4.12 -13.61 -13.18
N GLY A 96 3.70 -13.05 -14.33
CA GLY A 96 3.66 -11.62 -14.55
C GLY A 96 2.50 -10.93 -13.83
N SER A 97 2.38 -9.62 -13.99
CA SER A 97 1.27 -8.84 -13.38
C SER A 97 0.38 -8.18 -14.42
N ALA A 98 -0.89 -7.96 -14.04
CA ALA A 98 -1.89 -7.27 -14.85
C ALA A 98 -2.78 -6.40 -13.96
N VAL A 99 -2.34 -5.18 -13.66
CA VAL A 99 -3.08 -4.24 -12.79
C VAL A 99 -3.58 -3.05 -13.60
N ASP A 100 -4.88 -2.74 -13.44
CA ASP A 100 -5.48 -1.59 -14.11
C ASP A 100 -4.77 -0.28 -13.68
N PRO A 101 -4.42 0.60 -14.63
CA PRO A 101 -3.74 1.87 -14.32
C PRO A 101 -4.47 2.75 -13.32
N VAL A 102 -5.80 2.72 -13.29
CA VAL A 102 -6.61 3.48 -12.31
C VAL A 102 -6.37 2.95 -10.89
N ILE A 103 -6.24 1.63 -10.73
CA ILE A 103 -5.92 1.03 -9.44
C ILE A 103 -4.51 1.46 -9.00
N VAL A 104 -3.54 1.37 -9.89
CA VAL A 104 -2.15 1.81 -9.61
C VAL A 104 -2.12 3.28 -9.20
N SER A 105 -2.76 4.17 -9.97
CA SER A 105 -2.79 5.61 -9.64
C SER A 105 -3.47 5.90 -8.31
N THR A 106 -4.54 5.17 -7.99
CA THR A 106 -5.27 5.31 -6.72
C THR A 106 -4.44 4.82 -5.53
N LEU A 107 -3.73 3.71 -5.68
CA LEU A 107 -2.80 3.18 -4.66
C LEU A 107 -1.66 4.17 -4.39
N LEU A 108 -1.06 4.73 -5.43
CA LEU A 108 0.01 5.73 -5.32
C LEU A 108 -0.50 7.03 -4.65
N ALA A 109 -1.69 7.50 -5.02
CA ALA A 109 -2.30 8.66 -4.41
C ALA A 109 -2.60 8.45 -2.92
N ARG A 110 -3.04 7.24 -2.53
CA ARG A 110 -3.27 6.89 -1.12
C ARG A 110 -1.96 6.81 -0.35
N ARG A 111 -0.93 6.16 -0.90
CA ARG A 111 0.39 6.06 -0.26
C ARG A 111 0.97 7.44 0.03
N ARG A 112 0.79 8.41 -0.89
CA ARG A 112 1.20 9.81 -0.66
C ARG A 112 0.40 10.46 0.47
N ARG A 113 -0.93 10.23 0.56
CA ARG A 113 -1.78 10.80 1.62
C ARG A 113 -1.50 10.20 3.00
N ASP A 114 -1.05 8.95 3.05
CA ASP A 114 -0.73 8.24 4.29
C ASP A 114 0.73 8.43 4.73
N ASP A 115 1.55 9.15 3.95
CA ASP A 115 2.91 9.51 4.35
C ASP A 115 2.84 10.48 5.56
N PRO A 116 3.33 10.07 6.73
CA PRO A 116 3.33 10.94 7.91
C PRO A 116 4.03 12.28 7.67
N LEU A 117 4.97 12.34 6.73
CA LEU A 117 5.69 13.56 6.37
C LEU A 117 4.81 14.59 5.66
N ASP A 118 3.76 14.16 4.96
CA ASP A 118 2.81 15.08 4.32
C ASP A 118 1.91 15.83 5.32
N ARG A 119 1.87 15.36 6.58
CA ARG A 119 1.18 16.04 7.68
C ARG A 119 1.99 17.22 8.26
N LEU A 120 3.25 17.32 7.87
CA LEU A 120 4.12 18.39 8.34
C LEU A 120 3.82 19.69 7.58
N THR A 121 3.75 20.80 8.32
CA THR A 121 3.72 22.12 7.71
C THR A 121 5.08 22.42 7.06
N PRO A 122 5.17 23.37 6.11
CA PRO A 122 6.44 23.75 5.51
C PRO A 122 7.52 24.08 6.54
N ARG A 123 7.14 24.75 7.63
CA ARG A 123 8.07 25.12 8.71
C ARG A 123 8.54 23.92 9.53
N GLU A 124 7.67 22.95 9.80
CA GLU A 124 8.06 21.70 10.46
C GLU A 124 8.97 20.86 9.59
N ARG A 125 8.72 20.82 8.28
CA ARG A 125 9.58 20.11 7.32
C ARG A 125 10.99 20.73 7.30
N GLU A 126 11.10 22.06 7.25
CA GLU A 126 12.36 22.78 7.32
C GLU A 126 13.14 22.50 8.62
N VAL A 127 12.45 22.42 9.76
CA VAL A 127 13.05 22.01 11.04
C VAL A 127 13.54 20.56 10.97
N LEU A 128 12.76 19.65 10.39
CA LEU A 128 13.13 18.24 10.26
C LEU A 128 14.33 18.04 9.30
N GLU A 129 14.41 18.79 8.22
CA GLU A 129 15.57 18.82 7.31
C GLU A 129 16.86 19.21 8.04
N LEU A 130 16.79 20.26 8.86
CA LEU A 130 17.93 20.68 9.69
C LEU A 130 18.28 19.67 10.78
N MET A 131 17.28 18.97 11.34
CA MET A 131 17.54 17.84 12.25
C MET A 131 18.25 16.69 11.53
N ALA A 132 17.86 16.38 10.31
CA ALA A 132 18.47 15.34 9.48
C ALA A 132 19.91 15.71 9.07
N ALA A 133 20.20 16.98 8.89
CA ALA A 133 21.55 17.52 8.71
C ALA A 133 22.42 17.54 9.99
N GLY A 134 21.92 16.97 11.11
CA GLY A 134 22.65 16.88 12.37
C GLY A 134 22.68 18.18 13.19
N THR A 135 21.90 19.20 12.84
CA THR A 135 21.90 20.49 13.52
C THR A 135 21.22 20.38 14.89
N SER A 136 21.82 20.93 15.94
CA SER A 136 21.20 21.00 17.27
C SER A 136 20.01 21.97 17.30
N ASN A 137 19.14 21.86 18.32
CA ASN A 137 18.01 22.79 18.46
C ASN A 137 18.45 24.27 18.53
N GLN A 138 19.58 24.56 19.19
CA GLN A 138 20.13 25.90 19.20
C GLN A 138 20.57 26.32 17.78
N GLY A 139 21.30 25.48 17.07
CA GLY A 139 21.72 25.76 15.69
C GLY A 139 20.54 25.97 14.73
N ILE A 140 19.43 25.23 14.95
CA ILE A 140 18.18 25.40 14.19
C ILE A 140 17.57 26.78 14.54
N ALA A 141 17.53 27.15 15.83
CA ALA A 141 17.00 28.44 16.27
C ALA A 141 17.78 29.62 15.64
N ASP A 142 19.09 29.53 15.64
CA ASP A 142 19.98 30.54 15.06
C ASP A 142 19.78 30.64 13.54
N ARG A 143 19.70 29.49 12.84
CA ARG A 143 19.58 29.41 11.37
C ARG A 143 18.24 29.89 10.86
N LEU A 144 17.16 29.59 11.59
CA LEU A 144 15.80 29.97 11.23
C LEU A 144 15.37 31.32 11.81
N VAL A 145 16.24 31.96 12.60
CA VAL A 145 16.00 33.26 13.28
C VAL A 145 14.73 33.19 14.16
N ILE A 146 14.63 32.15 14.99
CA ILE A 146 13.53 31.92 15.93
C ILE A 146 14.06 31.56 17.31
N THR A 147 13.20 31.57 18.33
CA THR A 147 13.59 31.19 19.67
C THR A 147 13.80 29.68 19.81
N LEU A 148 14.69 29.28 20.73
CA LEU A 148 14.89 27.86 21.08
C LEU A 148 13.57 27.20 21.49
N ARG A 149 12.73 27.90 22.26
CA ARG A 149 11.40 27.41 22.66
C ARG A 149 10.49 27.17 21.47
N ALA A 150 10.58 27.97 20.41
CA ALA A 150 9.82 27.72 19.17
C ALA A 150 10.29 26.44 18.45
N VAL A 151 11.61 26.18 18.38
CA VAL A 151 12.17 24.96 17.85
C VAL A 151 11.69 23.75 18.64
N GLU A 152 11.73 23.78 19.96
CA GLU A 152 11.24 22.70 20.83
C GLU A 152 9.76 22.38 20.57
N LYS A 153 8.94 23.40 20.35
CA LYS A 153 7.53 23.25 19.99
C LYS A 153 7.37 22.59 18.63
N TYR A 154 8.14 23.00 17.62
CA TYR A 154 8.12 22.34 16.31
C TYR A 154 8.57 20.89 16.40
N VAL A 155 9.66 20.58 17.09
CA VAL A 155 10.15 19.22 17.30
C VAL A 155 9.10 18.35 17.99
N SER A 156 8.42 18.85 19.00
CA SER A 156 7.35 18.14 19.69
C SER A 156 6.15 17.87 18.75
N SER A 157 5.76 18.86 17.95
CA SER A 157 4.69 18.73 16.95
C SER A 157 5.05 17.72 15.88
N ILE A 158 6.29 17.74 15.36
CA ILE A 158 6.80 16.77 14.38
C ILE A 158 6.68 15.35 14.94
N PHE A 159 7.15 15.10 16.18
CA PHE A 159 7.05 13.77 16.78
C PHE A 159 5.61 13.29 16.93
N GLY A 160 4.69 14.18 17.30
CA GLY A 160 3.26 13.85 17.36
C GLY A 160 2.67 13.49 15.99
N LYS A 161 2.97 14.28 14.95
CA LYS A 161 2.48 14.07 13.59
C LYS A 161 3.07 12.81 12.93
N LEU A 162 4.32 12.48 13.26
CA LEU A 162 4.98 11.25 12.81
C LEU A 162 4.59 10.02 13.64
N GLY A 163 3.74 10.16 14.66
CA GLY A 163 3.29 9.06 15.51
C GLY A 163 4.39 8.45 16.38
N LEU A 164 5.43 9.20 16.73
CA LEU A 164 6.55 8.71 17.51
C LEU A 164 6.21 8.73 19.02
N PRO A 165 6.17 7.56 19.71
CA PRO A 165 5.74 7.48 21.11
C PRO A 165 6.70 8.19 22.05
N ALA A 166 6.14 8.75 23.14
CA ALA A 166 6.94 9.42 24.15
C ALA A 166 7.72 8.45 25.06
N THR A 167 7.30 7.19 25.08
CA THR A 167 7.86 6.11 25.91
C THR A 167 8.57 5.08 25.03
N GLY A 168 9.88 4.98 25.15
CA GLY A 168 10.70 3.98 24.43
C GLY A 168 12.19 4.22 24.74
N SER A 169 13.00 3.17 24.57
CA SER A 169 14.46 3.23 24.69
C SER A 169 15.13 3.97 23.52
N GLU A 170 14.40 4.23 22.45
CA GLU A 170 14.93 4.81 21.22
C GLU A 170 14.74 6.33 21.19
N SER A 171 15.74 7.04 20.66
CA SER A 171 15.66 8.47 20.48
C SER A 171 14.65 8.85 19.39
N ARG A 172 13.54 9.49 19.76
CA ARG A 172 12.54 10.02 18.82
C ARG A 172 13.14 10.87 17.72
N ARG A 173 14.21 11.60 18.05
CA ARG A 173 14.94 12.42 17.08
C ARG A 173 15.56 11.56 15.99
N VAL A 174 16.19 10.44 16.37
CA VAL A 174 16.78 9.49 15.42
C VAL A 174 15.69 8.87 14.57
N LEU A 175 14.58 8.42 15.17
CA LEU A 175 13.46 7.83 14.43
C LEU A 175 12.84 8.82 13.43
N ALA A 176 12.65 10.09 13.82
CA ALA A 176 12.14 11.12 12.91
C ALA A 176 13.06 11.36 11.70
N VAL A 177 14.37 11.40 11.94
CA VAL A 177 15.38 11.55 10.87
C VAL A 177 15.39 10.32 9.96
N LEU A 178 15.32 9.10 10.50
CA LEU A 178 15.26 7.88 9.70
C LEU A 178 14.02 7.81 8.83
N LEU A 179 12.85 8.24 9.33
CA LEU A 179 11.63 8.35 8.53
C LEU A 179 11.80 9.34 7.38
N PHE A 180 12.40 10.51 7.66
CA PHE A 180 12.65 11.52 6.64
C PHE A 180 13.63 11.06 5.55
N LEU A 181 14.68 10.32 5.90
CA LEU A 181 15.69 9.85 4.93
C LEU A 181 15.22 8.65 4.08
N ARG A 182 14.11 7.99 4.47
CA ARG A 182 13.52 6.86 3.72
C ARG A 182 12.40 7.29 2.75
N SER A 183 11.95 8.53 2.82
CA SER A 183 10.95 9.10 1.92
C SER A 183 11.62 9.67 0.67
#